data_cde886a8e220afe3c3d8d8dfa797e216
#
_entry.id   cde886a8e220afe3c3d8d8dfa797e216
#
_cell.length_a   1.000
_cell.length_b   1.000
_cell.length_c   1.000
_cell.angle_alpha   90.00
_cell.angle_beta   90.00
_cell.angle_gamma   90.00
#
_symmetry.space_group_name_H-M   'P 1'
#
loop_
_entity.id
_entity.type
_entity.pdbx_description
1 polymer ?
#
loop_
_entity_poly.entity_id
_entity_poly.type
_entity_poly.pdbx_seq_one_letter_code
_entity_poly.pdbx_strand_id
1 'polypeptide(L)'
;ASIIPDLSFTPNISNPEYLSYLPLCHVFGRLVDEIIAINSIGTINFAESIDTVQRDLAEIQPSIFPAVPRILERMHAGTLVRMKDASKLKQLLFKVASFFGDITATRRLNDPNDLIAKITNFIAQVLAFRSLRKKLGLLNVDNAVSGAAPIAPEILRFFMSLGVPIYEGYGMTENSAVATGNTPDKVKLGTVGTAQP
;
A
#
# COMPACT_ATOMS: atom_id res chain seq x y z
N ALA A 1 1.47 -12.53 26.83
CA ALA A 1 1.43 -11.09 26.56
C ALA A 1 2.21 -10.84 25.28
N SER A 2 1.58 -10.22 24.28
CA SER A 2 2.24 -9.79 23.05
C SER A 2 3.35 -8.80 23.42
N ILE A 3 4.57 -9.09 23.02
CA ILE A 3 5.73 -8.20 23.24
C ILE A 3 5.68 -7.02 22.27
N ILE A 4 4.86 -7.13 21.23
CA ILE A 4 4.71 -6.12 20.18
C ILE A 4 3.43 -5.35 20.48
N PRO A 5 3.47 -4.01 20.52
CA PRO A 5 2.25 -3.21 20.57
C PRO A 5 1.30 -3.63 19.47
N ASP A 6 0.01 -3.58 19.76
CA ASP A 6 -1.05 -3.82 18.76
C ASP A 6 -1.00 -2.64 17.77
N LEU A 7 -0.05 -2.73 16.85
CA LEU A 7 0.12 -1.71 15.82
C LEU A 7 -1.10 -1.75 14.93
N SER A 8 -1.80 -0.65 14.81
CA SER A 8 -3.07 -0.52 14.08
C SER A 8 -3.01 -0.91 12.59
N PHE A 9 -1.79 -1.15 12.08
CA PHE A 9 -1.55 -1.63 10.72
C PHE A 9 -1.16 -3.12 10.65
N THR A 10 -1.11 -3.84 11.81
CA THR A 10 -0.91 -5.30 11.77
C THR A 10 -2.18 -5.94 11.22
N PRO A 11 -2.07 -6.76 10.16
CA PRO A 11 -3.25 -7.33 9.55
C PRO A 11 -3.82 -8.47 10.41
N ASN A 12 -5.13 -8.54 10.46
CA ASN A 12 -5.82 -9.71 10.97
C ASN A 12 -6.02 -10.74 9.83
N ILE A 13 -4.89 -11.17 9.23
CA ILE A 13 -4.85 -12.08 8.09
C ILE A 13 -4.18 -13.37 8.55
N SER A 14 -4.77 -14.52 8.25
CA SER A 14 -4.14 -15.81 8.47
C SER A 14 -3.03 -16.05 7.44
N ASN A 15 -1.82 -16.31 7.91
CA ASN A 15 -0.63 -16.55 7.08
C ASN A 15 -0.34 -15.43 6.07
N PRO A 16 -0.07 -14.19 6.51
CA PRO A 16 0.20 -13.09 5.61
C PRO A 16 1.51 -13.33 4.83
N GLU A 17 1.55 -12.86 3.58
CA GLU A 17 2.74 -12.89 2.75
C GLU A 17 3.41 -11.51 2.71
N TYR A 18 4.72 -11.52 2.91
CA TYR A 18 5.58 -10.34 2.90
C TYR A 18 6.58 -10.41 1.76
N LEU A 19 6.97 -9.25 1.23
CA LEU A 19 8.15 -9.11 0.39
C LEU A 19 9.19 -8.26 1.13
N SER A 20 10.25 -8.89 1.59
CA SER A 20 11.40 -8.24 2.21
C SER A 20 12.35 -7.71 1.14
N TYR A 21 12.53 -6.41 1.10
CA TYR A 21 13.47 -5.73 0.20
C TYR A 21 14.19 -4.56 0.87
N LEU A 22 13.76 -4.20 2.08
CA LEU A 22 14.42 -3.17 2.87
C LEU A 22 15.66 -3.75 3.55
N PRO A 23 16.73 -2.95 3.70
CA PRO A 23 17.91 -3.40 4.44
C PRO A 23 17.53 -3.74 5.89
N LEU A 24 17.88 -4.95 6.36
CA LEU A 24 17.60 -5.39 7.73
C LEU A 24 18.40 -4.61 8.80
N CYS A 25 19.42 -3.85 8.40
CA CYS A 25 20.08 -2.89 9.29
C CYS A 25 19.23 -1.63 9.53
N HIS A 26 18.21 -1.39 8.72
CA HIS A 26 17.28 -0.27 8.91
C HIS A 26 16.11 -0.69 9.79
N VAL A 27 15.78 0.10 10.80
CA VAL A 27 14.75 -0.23 11.80
C VAL A 27 13.38 -0.55 11.19
N PHE A 28 13.00 0.12 10.12
CA PHE A 28 11.72 -0.15 9.44
C PHE A 28 11.70 -1.53 8.77
N GLY A 29 12.76 -1.92 8.08
CA GLY A 29 12.89 -3.27 7.51
C GLY A 29 12.84 -4.33 8.60
N ARG A 30 13.62 -4.14 9.69
CA ARG A 30 13.61 -5.07 10.81
C ARG A 30 12.24 -5.17 11.49
N LEU A 31 11.53 -4.06 11.66
CA LEU A 31 10.20 -4.08 12.26
C LEU A 31 9.21 -4.90 11.40
N VAL A 32 9.13 -4.62 10.11
CA VAL A 32 8.12 -5.24 9.24
C VAL A 32 8.51 -6.66 8.85
N ASP A 33 9.75 -6.85 8.38
CA ASP A 33 10.18 -8.10 7.77
C ASP A 33 10.59 -9.16 8.79
N GLU A 34 11.04 -8.76 9.99
CA GLU A 34 11.38 -9.72 11.05
C GLU A 34 10.26 -9.78 12.11
N ILE A 35 10.04 -8.65 12.82
CA ILE A 35 9.24 -8.66 14.04
C ILE A 35 7.76 -8.93 13.74
N ILE A 36 7.16 -8.16 12.81
CA ILE A 36 5.74 -8.31 12.47
C ILE A 36 5.50 -9.63 11.74
N ALA A 37 6.37 -10.02 10.81
CA ALA A 37 6.23 -11.25 10.07
C ALA A 37 6.30 -12.50 10.97
N ILE A 38 7.25 -12.53 11.93
CA ILE A 38 7.36 -13.62 12.91
C ILE A 38 6.14 -13.66 13.82
N ASN A 39 5.70 -12.50 14.33
CA ASN A 39 4.55 -12.42 15.23
C ASN A 39 3.23 -12.85 14.56
N SER A 40 3.09 -12.60 13.28
CA SER A 40 1.90 -12.97 12.49
C SER A 40 1.97 -14.36 11.86
N ILE A 41 3.06 -15.11 12.10
CA ILE A 41 3.32 -16.43 11.46
C ILE A 41 3.22 -16.32 9.94
N GLY A 42 3.80 -15.26 9.39
CA GLY A 42 3.74 -14.94 7.96
C GLY A 42 4.86 -15.61 7.16
N THR A 43 4.65 -15.70 5.86
CA THR A 43 5.67 -16.13 4.89
C THR A 43 6.48 -14.92 4.45
N ILE A 44 7.81 -14.98 4.58
CA ILE A 44 8.73 -13.94 4.13
C ILE A 44 9.36 -14.38 2.82
N ASN A 45 9.13 -13.61 1.77
CA ASN A 45 9.79 -13.73 0.48
C ASN A 45 10.86 -12.64 0.38
N PHE A 46 12.05 -12.98 -0.05
CA PHE A 46 13.15 -12.02 -0.21
C PHE A 46 13.25 -11.57 -1.66
N ALA A 47 13.28 -10.26 -1.90
CA ALA A 47 13.58 -9.72 -3.21
C ALA A 47 15.02 -10.01 -3.61
N GLU A 48 15.26 -10.26 -4.89
CA GLU A 48 16.62 -10.47 -5.39
C GLU A 48 17.49 -9.22 -5.24
N SER A 49 16.90 -8.05 -5.48
CA SER A 49 17.55 -6.74 -5.34
C SER A 49 16.52 -5.61 -5.28
N ILE A 50 16.96 -4.41 -4.92
CA ILE A 50 16.12 -3.21 -4.98
C ILE A 50 15.61 -2.90 -6.40
N ASP A 51 16.38 -3.25 -7.42
CA ASP A 51 16.01 -2.99 -8.81
C ASP A 51 14.95 -3.98 -9.33
N THR A 52 14.87 -5.17 -8.73
CA THR A 52 13.90 -6.22 -9.10
C THR A 52 12.59 -6.16 -8.32
N VAL A 53 12.51 -5.35 -7.26
CA VAL A 53 11.34 -5.27 -6.36
C VAL A 53 10.00 -5.22 -7.11
N GLN A 54 9.90 -4.46 -8.19
CA GLN A 54 8.63 -4.34 -8.92
C GLN A 54 8.25 -5.63 -9.66
N ARG A 55 9.24 -6.39 -10.14
CA ARG A 55 9.03 -7.72 -10.75
C ARG A 55 8.66 -8.73 -9.67
N ASP A 56 9.40 -8.74 -8.59
CA ASP A 56 9.22 -9.67 -7.48
C ASP A 56 7.86 -9.45 -6.78
N LEU A 57 7.42 -8.19 -6.63
CA LEU A 57 6.06 -7.85 -6.20
C LEU A 57 4.98 -8.46 -7.12
N ALA A 58 5.17 -8.35 -8.44
CA ALA A 58 4.20 -8.86 -9.41
C ALA A 58 4.13 -10.40 -9.42
N GLU A 59 5.19 -11.07 -9.04
CA GLU A 59 5.26 -12.53 -8.90
C GLU A 59 4.63 -13.00 -7.57
N ILE A 60 5.03 -12.41 -6.45
CA ILE A 60 4.66 -12.85 -5.11
C ILE A 60 3.26 -12.40 -4.73
N GLN A 61 2.83 -11.18 -5.11
CA GLN A 61 1.53 -10.60 -4.72
C GLN A 61 1.34 -10.58 -3.19
N PRO A 62 2.22 -9.91 -2.42
CA PRO A 62 2.15 -9.96 -0.97
C PRO A 62 0.84 -9.39 -0.41
N SER A 63 0.49 -9.80 0.82
CA SER A 63 -0.67 -9.26 1.55
C SER A 63 -0.33 -7.95 2.26
N ILE A 64 0.93 -7.79 2.64
CA ILE A 64 1.44 -6.62 3.35
C ILE A 64 2.61 -6.05 2.57
N PHE A 65 2.58 -4.75 2.37
CA PHE A 65 3.61 -4.06 1.61
C PHE A 65 4.16 -2.85 2.36
N PRO A 66 5.37 -2.97 2.95
CA PRO A 66 6.10 -1.80 3.45
C PRO A 66 6.60 -0.99 2.25
N ALA A 67 5.95 0.12 1.96
CA ALA A 67 6.17 0.88 0.74
C ALA A 67 6.97 2.16 1.03
N VAL A 68 8.24 2.20 0.65
CA VAL A 68 8.97 3.46 0.68
C VAL A 68 8.50 4.39 -0.44
N PRO A 69 8.43 5.72 -0.22
CA PRO A 69 7.90 6.68 -1.19
C PRO A 69 8.44 6.52 -2.60
N ARG A 70 9.74 6.32 -2.75
CA ARG A 70 10.41 6.19 -4.05
C ARG A 70 9.88 5.01 -4.90
N ILE A 71 9.50 3.90 -4.27
CA ILE A 71 8.91 2.76 -4.98
C ILE A 71 7.51 3.12 -5.48
N LEU A 72 6.70 3.76 -4.64
CA LEU A 72 5.35 4.22 -5.02
C LEU A 72 5.39 5.26 -6.13
N GLU A 73 6.31 6.21 -6.07
CA GLU A 73 6.55 7.21 -7.12
C GLU A 73 6.89 6.55 -8.47
N ARG A 74 7.82 5.59 -8.47
CA ARG A 74 8.18 4.82 -9.67
C ARG A 74 7.00 4.04 -10.23
N MET A 75 6.21 3.38 -9.38
CA MET A 75 5.03 2.62 -9.79
C MET A 75 3.96 3.54 -10.39
N HIS A 76 3.71 4.69 -9.76
CA HIS A 76 2.79 5.72 -10.27
C HIS A 76 3.24 6.24 -11.63
N ALA A 77 4.47 6.76 -11.72
CA ALA A 77 5.02 7.31 -12.97
C ALA A 77 5.04 6.25 -14.08
N GLY A 78 5.50 5.04 -13.79
CA GLY A 78 5.53 3.94 -14.75
C GLY A 78 4.12 3.54 -15.24
N THR A 79 3.11 3.63 -14.39
CA THR A 79 1.71 3.39 -14.79
C THR A 79 1.22 4.45 -15.76
N LEU A 80 1.48 5.74 -15.47
CA LEU A 80 1.06 6.82 -16.35
C LEU A 80 1.73 6.77 -17.72
N VAL A 81 3.04 6.46 -17.76
CA VAL A 81 3.77 6.29 -19.02
C VAL A 81 3.18 5.15 -19.85
N ARG A 82 3.01 3.96 -19.25
CA ARG A 82 2.42 2.80 -19.93
C ARG A 82 0.99 3.05 -20.42
N MET A 83 0.22 3.88 -19.72
CA MET A 83 -1.12 4.25 -20.16
C MET A 83 -1.11 5.20 -21.37
N LYS A 84 -0.12 6.09 -21.51
CA LYS A 84 0.03 6.92 -22.70
C LYS A 84 0.26 6.09 -23.96
N ASP A 85 1.01 5.01 -23.84
CA ASP A 85 1.37 4.11 -24.95
C ASP A 85 0.32 2.99 -25.19
N ALA A 86 -0.72 2.94 -24.36
CA ALA A 86 -1.77 1.92 -24.47
C ALA A 86 -2.75 2.22 -25.61
N SER A 87 -3.48 1.20 -26.05
CA SER A 87 -4.55 1.39 -27.05
C SER A 87 -5.64 2.35 -26.53
N LYS A 88 -6.30 3.06 -27.43
CA LYS A 88 -7.37 4.03 -27.09
C LYS A 88 -8.46 3.42 -26.20
N LEU A 89 -8.82 2.16 -26.43
CA LEU A 89 -9.79 1.46 -25.59
C LEU A 89 -9.29 1.29 -24.15
N LYS A 90 -8.02 0.89 -23.95
CA LYS A 90 -7.42 0.76 -22.62
C LYS A 90 -7.32 2.11 -21.92
N GLN A 91 -6.97 3.16 -22.65
CA GLN A 91 -6.94 4.53 -22.11
C GLN A 91 -8.32 4.98 -21.65
N LEU A 92 -9.37 4.70 -22.45
CA LEU A 92 -10.76 5.03 -22.08
C LEU A 92 -11.20 4.25 -20.83
N LEU A 93 -10.97 2.94 -20.79
CA LEU A 93 -11.31 2.10 -19.65
C LEU A 93 -10.58 2.56 -18.37
N PHE A 94 -9.29 2.91 -18.49
CA PHE A 94 -8.51 3.45 -17.37
C PHE A 94 -9.06 4.79 -16.90
N LYS A 95 -9.44 5.69 -17.82
CA LYS A 95 -10.03 6.99 -17.48
C LYS A 95 -11.36 6.83 -16.72
N VAL A 96 -12.23 5.95 -17.20
CA VAL A 96 -13.51 5.65 -16.54
C VAL A 96 -13.30 5.00 -15.18
N ALA A 97 -12.39 4.01 -15.09
CA ALA A 97 -12.03 3.38 -13.83
C ALA A 97 -11.44 4.40 -12.83
N SER A 98 -10.61 5.34 -13.30
CA SER A 98 -10.03 6.40 -12.46
C SER A 98 -11.11 7.34 -11.91
N PHE A 99 -12.13 7.66 -12.69
CA PHE A 99 -13.27 8.45 -12.21
C PHE A 99 -14.00 7.75 -11.05
N PHE A 100 -14.33 6.47 -11.19
CA PHE A 100 -14.96 5.69 -10.11
C PHE A 100 -14.02 5.48 -8.93
N GLY A 101 -12.74 5.27 -9.19
CA GLY A 101 -11.71 5.13 -8.16
C GLY A 101 -11.54 6.41 -7.32
N ASP A 102 -11.61 7.57 -7.94
CA ASP A 102 -11.52 8.85 -7.23
C ASP A 102 -12.72 9.09 -6.30
N ILE A 103 -13.91 8.71 -6.73
CA ILE A 103 -15.12 8.69 -5.88
C ILE A 103 -14.89 7.73 -4.70
N THR A 104 -14.36 6.54 -4.97
CA THR A 104 -14.04 5.55 -3.94
C THR A 104 -13.08 6.11 -2.91
N ALA A 105 -11.95 6.69 -3.35
CA ALA A 105 -10.94 7.26 -2.46
C ALA A 105 -11.52 8.38 -1.59
N THR A 106 -12.27 9.31 -2.19
CA THR A 106 -12.88 10.44 -1.49
C THR A 106 -13.86 9.97 -0.41
N ARG A 107 -14.70 8.97 -0.71
CA ARG A 107 -15.70 8.46 0.23
C ARG A 107 -15.08 7.65 1.36
N ARG A 108 -14.09 6.80 1.06
CA ARG A 108 -13.37 6.01 2.07
C ARG A 108 -12.58 6.87 3.06
N LEU A 109 -12.10 8.03 2.66
CA LEU A 109 -11.46 8.98 3.57
C LEU A 109 -12.44 9.55 4.61
N ASN A 110 -13.74 9.61 4.28
CA ASN A 110 -14.78 10.10 5.19
C ASN A 110 -15.42 8.95 5.99
N ASP A 111 -15.67 7.82 5.34
CA ASP A 111 -16.25 6.62 5.95
C ASP A 111 -15.67 5.36 5.26
N PRO A 112 -14.83 4.59 5.94
CA PRO A 112 -14.24 3.35 5.41
C PRO A 112 -15.29 2.31 4.99
N ASN A 113 -16.49 2.35 5.55
CA ASN A 113 -17.57 1.41 5.31
C ASN A 113 -18.61 1.88 4.29
N ASP A 114 -18.45 3.06 3.70
CA ASP A 114 -19.38 3.65 2.74
C ASP A 114 -19.76 2.66 1.61
N LEU A 115 -21.07 2.44 1.45
CA LEU A 115 -21.61 1.48 0.47
C LEU A 115 -21.34 1.94 -0.97
N ILE A 116 -21.39 3.23 -1.24
CA ILE A 116 -21.14 3.78 -2.58
C ILE A 116 -19.67 3.59 -2.92
N ALA A 117 -18.77 3.76 -1.96
CA ALA A 117 -17.35 3.47 -2.14
C ALA A 117 -17.10 1.99 -2.49
N LYS A 118 -17.84 1.06 -1.90
CA LYS A 118 -17.75 -0.37 -2.24
C LYS A 118 -18.21 -0.64 -3.68
N ILE A 119 -19.32 -0.05 -4.11
CA ILE A 119 -19.88 -0.20 -5.46
C ILE A 119 -18.94 0.41 -6.50
N THR A 120 -18.51 1.65 -6.29
CA THR A 120 -17.61 2.35 -7.24
C THR A 120 -16.25 1.66 -7.35
N ASN A 121 -15.72 1.14 -6.23
CA ASN A 121 -14.52 0.31 -6.25
C ASN A 121 -14.73 -0.96 -7.09
N PHE A 122 -15.84 -1.68 -6.88
CA PHE A 122 -16.14 -2.88 -7.67
C PHE A 122 -16.15 -2.58 -9.17
N ILE A 123 -16.82 -1.52 -9.60
CA ILE A 123 -16.86 -1.09 -11.01
C ILE A 123 -15.44 -0.81 -11.52
N ALA A 124 -14.66 -0.02 -10.79
CA ALA A 124 -13.28 0.32 -11.18
C ALA A 124 -12.37 -0.92 -11.28
N GLN A 125 -12.53 -1.88 -10.36
CA GLN A 125 -11.78 -3.14 -10.38
C GLN A 125 -12.11 -3.96 -11.62
N VAL A 126 -13.39 -4.10 -11.97
CA VAL A 126 -13.83 -4.87 -13.15
C VAL A 126 -13.35 -4.21 -14.45
N LEU A 127 -13.39 -2.88 -14.54
CA LEU A 127 -13.03 -2.15 -15.75
C LEU A 127 -11.52 -2.20 -16.07
N ALA A 128 -10.66 -1.96 -15.07
CA ALA A 128 -9.22 -1.85 -15.32
C ALA A 128 -8.35 -2.17 -14.09
N PHE A 129 -8.76 -1.83 -12.89
CA PHE A 129 -7.86 -1.76 -11.74
C PHE A 129 -7.41 -3.12 -11.22
N ARG A 130 -8.24 -4.16 -11.29
CA ARG A 130 -7.83 -5.53 -10.92
C ARG A 130 -6.63 -5.99 -11.76
N SER A 131 -6.67 -5.77 -13.08
CA SER A 131 -5.56 -6.11 -13.98
C SER A 131 -4.31 -5.27 -13.71
N LEU A 132 -4.50 -3.98 -13.42
CA LEU A 132 -3.41 -3.08 -13.08
C LEU A 132 -2.78 -3.46 -11.74
N ARG A 133 -3.57 -3.68 -10.69
CA ARG A 133 -3.09 -4.14 -9.37
C ARG A 133 -2.28 -5.43 -9.49
N LYS A 134 -2.76 -6.40 -10.28
CA LYS A 134 -2.02 -7.65 -10.53
C LYS A 134 -0.64 -7.38 -11.14
N LYS A 135 -0.56 -6.48 -12.13
CA LYS A 135 0.71 -6.12 -12.80
C LYS A 135 1.66 -5.34 -11.89
N LEU A 136 1.12 -4.59 -10.93
CA LEU A 136 1.90 -3.86 -9.95
C LEU A 136 2.30 -4.70 -8.74
N GLY A 137 1.79 -5.94 -8.63
CA GLY A 137 2.03 -6.79 -7.47
C GLY A 137 1.21 -6.40 -6.24
N LEU A 138 0.10 -5.70 -6.45
CA LEU A 138 -0.73 -5.15 -5.36
C LEU A 138 -2.12 -5.78 -5.30
N LEU A 139 -2.32 -6.95 -5.96
CA LEU A 139 -3.65 -7.56 -6.04
C LEU A 139 -4.15 -7.99 -4.65
N ASN A 140 -3.26 -8.60 -3.88
CA ASN A 140 -3.57 -9.16 -2.56
C ASN A 140 -3.19 -8.22 -1.40
N VAL A 141 -2.69 -7.01 -1.69
CA VAL A 141 -2.33 -6.07 -0.64
C VAL A 141 -3.59 -5.57 0.06
N ASP A 142 -3.73 -5.95 1.32
CA ASP A 142 -4.79 -5.48 2.21
C ASP A 142 -4.37 -4.23 2.97
N ASN A 143 -3.08 -4.17 3.35
CA ASN A 143 -2.50 -3.03 4.04
C ASN A 143 -1.11 -2.71 3.48
N ALA A 144 -0.88 -1.44 3.19
CA ALA A 144 0.43 -0.91 2.87
C ALA A 144 0.75 0.26 3.82
N VAL A 145 2.00 0.32 4.24
CA VAL A 145 2.48 1.40 5.11
C VAL A 145 3.60 2.13 4.38
N SER A 146 3.52 3.46 4.33
CA SER A 146 4.58 4.31 3.78
C SER A 146 5.24 5.11 4.89
N GLY A 147 6.56 5.13 4.90
CA GLY A 147 7.34 5.84 5.89
C GLY A 147 8.76 6.13 5.41
N ALA A 148 9.61 6.55 6.32
CA ALA A 148 11.01 6.92 6.12
C ALA A 148 11.26 8.22 5.33
N ALA A 149 10.32 8.69 4.51
CA ALA A 149 10.38 9.99 3.83
C ALA A 149 8.96 10.48 3.51
N PRO A 150 8.76 11.81 3.35
CA PRO A 150 7.48 12.36 2.90
C PRO A 150 7.11 11.85 1.52
N ILE A 151 5.80 11.68 1.29
CA ILE A 151 5.22 11.30 0.00
C ILE A 151 4.15 12.33 -0.41
N ALA A 152 4.05 12.61 -1.71
CA ALA A 152 3.03 13.52 -2.21
C ALA A 152 1.61 12.92 -2.02
N PRO A 153 0.66 13.69 -1.47
CA PRO A 153 -0.71 13.21 -1.22
C PRO A 153 -1.41 12.69 -2.47
N GLU A 154 -1.08 13.22 -3.64
CA GLU A 154 -1.63 12.78 -4.93
C GLU A 154 -1.25 11.33 -5.25
N ILE A 155 -0.05 10.90 -4.86
CA ILE A 155 0.42 9.51 -5.06
C ILE A 155 -0.36 8.57 -4.15
N LEU A 156 -0.53 8.92 -2.88
CA LEU A 156 -1.36 8.15 -1.95
C LEU A 156 -2.80 8.05 -2.45
N ARG A 157 -3.38 9.18 -2.89
CA ARG A 157 -4.71 9.23 -3.45
C ARG A 157 -4.85 8.32 -4.69
N PHE A 158 -3.84 8.29 -5.56
CA PHE A 158 -3.82 7.39 -6.70
C PHE A 158 -3.92 5.92 -6.28
N PHE A 159 -3.10 5.47 -5.33
CA PHE A 159 -3.17 4.07 -4.85
C PHE A 159 -4.48 3.78 -4.12
N MET A 160 -4.99 4.70 -3.32
CA MET A 160 -6.32 4.57 -2.71
C MET A 160 -7.42 4.44 -3.76
N SER A 161 -7.33 5.19 -4.87
CA SER A 161 -8.28 5.06 -5.99
C SER A 161 -8.20 3.70 -6.67
N LEU A 162 -7.01 3.10 -6.72
CA LEU A 162 -6.83 1.71 -7.19
C LEU A 162 -7.42 0.67 -6.22
N GLY A 163 -7.86 1.08 -5.03
CA GLY A 163 -8.34 0.19 -3.98
C GLY A 163 -7.22 -0.41 -3.14
N VAL A 164 -6.04 0.20 -3.13
CA VAL A 164 -4.90 -0.16 -2.29
C VAL A 164 -4.75 0.90 -1.20
N PRO A 165 -5.14 0.62 0.05
CA PRO A 165 -4.97 1.56 1.14
C PRO A 165 -3.49 1.66 1.52
N ILE A 166 -2.95 2.89 1.51
CA ILE A 166 -1.59 3.17 1.96
C ILE A 166 -1.67 4.17 3.10
N TYR A 167 -1.11 3.78 4.23
CA TYR A 167 -1.10 4.59 5.45
C TYR A 167 0.28 5.19 5.67
N GLU A 168 0.37 6.52 5.81
CA GLU A 168 1.62 7.16 6.18
C GLU A 168 1.88 7.00 7.66
N GLY A 169 3.13 6.72 7.99
CA GLY A 169 3.64 6.69 9.35
C GLY A 169 4.95 7.46 9.47
N TYR A 170 5.23 7.93 10.67
CA TYR A 170 6.50 8.54 11.04
C TYR A 170 7.13 7.74 12.18
N GLY A 171 8.42 7.54 12.04
CA GLY A 171 9.23 6.90 13.07
C GLY A 171 10.72 7.15 12.85
N MET A 172 11.48 6.84 13.85
CA MET A 172 12.94 6.91 13.86
C MET A 172 13.50 5.76 14.70
N THR A 173 14.79 5.51 14.59
CA THR A 173 15.46 4.42 15.31
C THR A 173 15.32 4.56 16.83
N GLU A 174 15.37 5.80 17.33
CA GLU A 174 15.31 6.12 18.75
C GLU A 174 13.96 5.81 19.39
N ASN A 175 12.89 5.73 18.60
CA ASN A 175 11.55 5.36 19.08
C ASN A 175 11.07 3.99 18.53
N SER A 176 12.00 3.10 18.22
CA SER A 176 11.71 1.73 17.77
C SER A 176 10.89 1.66 16.48
N ALA A 177 11.10 2.59 15.54
CA ALA A 177 10.55 2.67 14.19
C ALA A 177 9.18 3.32 14.05
N VAL A 178 8.33 3.37 15.07
CA VAL A 178 6.96 3.91 14.94
C VAL A 178 6.66 4.88 16.08
N ALA A 179 6.40 6.14 15.74
CA ALA A 179 5.91 7.14 16.65
C ALA A 179 4.45 7.51 16.35
N THR A 180 4.15 7.72 15.08
CA THR A 180 2.80 8.09 14.63
C THR A 180 2.42 7.32 13.38
N GLY A 181 1.13 7.17 13.11
CA GLY A 181 0.62 6.54 11.91
C GLY A 181 -0.83 6.92 11.63
N ASN A 182 -1.18 6.94 10.35
CA ASN A 182 -2.58 6.90 9.93
C ASN A 182 -3.13 5.49 10.15
N THR A 183 -4.40 5.42 10.51
CA THR A 183 -5.11 4.15 10.72
C THR A 183 -6.29 4.05 9.76
N PRO A 184 -6.83 2.86 9.49
CA PRO A 184 -8.00 2.70 8.63
C PRO A 184 -9.17 3.62 8.97
N ASP A 185 -9.37 3.89 10.28
CA ASP A 185 -10.48 4.72 10.77
C ASP A 185 -10.16 6.22 10.81
N LYS A 186 -8.87 6.59 10.70
CA LYS A 186 -8.40 7.98 10.82
C LYS A 186 -7.30 8.27 9.81
N VAL A 187 -7.66 8.30 8.54
CA VAL A 187 -6.73 8.64 7.45
C VAL A 187 -6.83 10.11 7.10
N LYS A 188 -5.70 10.82 7.13
CA LYS A 188 -5.59 12.18 6.60
C LYS A 188 -4.35 12.27 5.71
N LEU A 189 -4.56 12.32 4.40
CA LEU A 189 -3.49 12.42 3.43
C LEU A 189 -2.61 13.64 3.67
N GLY A 190 -1.29 13.47 3.48
CA GLY A 190 -0.31 14.51 3.74
C GLY A 190 -0.04 14.76 5.23
N THR A 191 -0.42 13.82 6.08
CA THR A 191 -0.08 13.81 7.51
C THR A 191 0.38 12.43 7.94
N VAL A 192 1.22 12.38 8.95
CA VAL A 192 1.74 11.13 9.53
C VAL A 192 0.84 10.55 10.63
N GLY A 193 -0.42 10.95 10.66
CA GLY A 193 -1.42 10.37 11.57
C GLY A 193 -1.28 10.79 13.03
N THR A 194 -1.71 9.92 13.92
CA THR A 194 -1.72 10.12 15.38
C THR A 194 -0.68 9.26 16.06
N ALA A 195 -0.33 9.61 17.33
CA ALA A 195 0.56 8.80 18.14
C ALA A 195 0.09 7.34 18.20
N GLN A 196 1.02 6.43 18.05
CA GLN A 196 0.78 5.00 18.25
C GLN A 196 1.07 4.64 19.70
N PRO A 197 0.43 3.61 20.26
CA PRO A 197 0.60 3.17 21.63
C PRO A 197 2.03 2.70 21.95
#